data_0607bc1d24bbd4b5bb62afd62d6104fd
#
_entry.id   0607bc1d24bbd4b5bb62afd62d6104fd
#
_cell.length_a   1.000
_cell.length_b   1.000
_cell.length_c   1.000
_cell.angle_alpha   90.00
_cell.angle_beta   90.00
_cell.angle_gamma   90.00
#
_symmetry.space_group_name_H-M   'P 1'
#
loop_
_entity.id
_entity.type
_entity.pdbx_description
1 polymer ?
#
loop_
_entity_poly.entity_id
_entity_poly.type
_entity_poly.pdbx_seq_one_letter_code
_entity_poly.pdbx_strand_id
1 'polypeptide(L)'
;MRIRDHKATGRCGVKVIVPFADMVGEWQPVRAKALEGIDRVFSHGRFVGGPEIAELEQKLAGITGARFAVTCASGTTALQMAMMALGIGPGDEVIVPDFTFIAPAESALVLGAEPVLVDVLRPSGLLDPDELETAISSRTKAIVAVSLFGLPANFETINSIAARHGIPVIEDAAQSLGAGLEDRRSGNLAGLGCTSFFPTKVLGGAGDGGAVFTNDEVMAGALREIRDHGQGGKYHHLRLG
;
A
#
# COMPACT_ATOMS: atom_id res chain seq x y z
N MET A 1 -17.19 18.37 10.54
CA MET A 1 -17.56 17.50 11.67
C MET A 1 -16.80 17.99 12.91
N ARG A 2 -17.47 18.55 13.92
CA ARG A 2 -16.78 19.00 15.15
C ARG A 2 -16.61 17.79 16.07
N ILE A 3 -15.36 17.34 16.25
CA ILE A 3 -15.02 16.34 17.26
C ILE A 3 -15.25 16.99 18.61
N ARG A 4 -16.17 16.44 19.42
CA ARG A 4 -16.37 16.88 20.80
C ARG A 4 -15.23 16.33 21.65
N ASP A 5 -14.46 17.22 22.27
CA ASP A 5 -13.47 16.85 23.28
C ASP A 5 -14.13 16.05 24.41
N HIS A 6 -13.90 14.75 24.47
CA HIS A 6 -14.30 13.94 25.62
C HIS A 6 -13.33 14.21 26.78
N LYS A 7 -13.80 15.03 27.73
CA LYS A 7 -13.07 15.31 28.98
C LYS A 7 -13.38 14.20 29.98
N ALA A 8 -12.44 13.28 30.20
CA ALA A 8 -12.49 12.39 31.35
C ALA A 8 -11.85 13.09 32.57
N THR A 9 -12.62 13.29 33.65
CA THR A 9 -12.08 13.83 34.92
C THR A 9 -11.74 12.66 35.83
N GLY A 10 -10.45 12.40 36.03
CA GLY A 10 -9.97 11.51 37.10
C GLY A 10 -10.13 12.15 38.50
N ARG A 11 -10.10 11.34 39.56
CA ARG A 11 -10.30 11.75 40.99
C ARG A 11 -9.32 12.81 41.54
N CYS A 12 -8.40 13.32 40.72
CA CYS A 12 -7.36 14.27 41.16
C CYS A 12 -7.40 15.62 40.43
N GLY A 13 -8.48 15.98 39.75
CA GLY A 13 -8.65 17.29 39.10
C GLY A 13 -7.69 17.57 37.93
N VAL A 14 -6.85 16.62 37.53
CA VAL A 14 -5.96 16.75 36.38
C VAL A 14 -6.76 16.42 35.12
N LYS A 15 -6.86 17.38 34.23
CA LYS A 15 -7.49 17.19 32.89
C LYS A 15 -6.56 16.32 32.04
N VAL A 16 -6.87 15.02 31.92
CA VAL A 16 -6.17 14.13 31.03
C VAL A 16 -6.72 14.35 29.62
N ILE A 17 -5.86 14.81 28.72
CA ILE A 17 -6.15 14.88 27.29
C ILE A 17 -5.60 13.60 26.67
N VAL A 18 -6.48 12.75 26.14
CA VAL A 18 -6.08 11.56 25.35
C VAL A 18 -6.08 11.97 23.89
N PRO A 19 -4.91 12.04 23.22
CA PRO A 19 -4.86 12.33 21.80
C PRO A 19 -5.44 11.17 20.99
N PHE A 20 -5.92 11.44 19.77
CA PHE A 20 -6.41 10.40 18.86
C PHE A 20 -5.26 9.44 18.43
N ALA A 21 -4.05 9.98 18.25
CA ALA A 21 -2.82 9.23 18.05
C ALA A 21 -1.67 9.94 18.81
N ASP A 22 -0.88 9.18 19.56
CA ASP A 22 0.29 9.71 20.28
C ASP A 22 1.57 9.57 19.44
N MET A 23 1.64 10.33 18.37
CA MET A 23 2.79 10.31 17.45
C MET A 23 4.11 10.65 18.16
N VAL A 24 4.09 11.50 19.18
CA VAL A 24 5.30 11.86 19.93
C VAL A 24 5.81 10.69 20.75
N GLY A 25 4.91 9.98 21.44
CA GLY A 25 5.26 8.81 22.24
C GLY A 25 5.77 7.65 21.38
N GLU A 26 5.13 7.40 20.25
CA GLU A 26 5.54 6.33 19.31
C GLU A 26 6.95 6.54 18.73
N TRP A 27 7.35 7.79 18.49
CA TRP A 27 8.65 8.10 17.90
C TRP A 27 9.80 8.17 18.90
N GLN A 28 9.53 8.34 20.19
CA GLN A 28 10.58 8.45 21.21
C GLN A 28 11.58 7.27 21.21
N PRO A 29 11.15 5.98 21.15
CA PRO A 29 12.07 4.85 21.20
C PRO A 29 13.01 4.76 20.00
N VAL A 30 12.59 5.27 18.83
CA VAL A 30 13.34 5.14 17.58
C VAL A 30 14.08 6.43 17.18
N ARG A 31 13.79 7.53 17.86
CA ARG A 31 14.28 8.87 17.53
C ARG A 31 15.80 8.94 17.36
N ALA A 32 16.57 8.36 18.27
CA ALA A 32 18.03 8.40 18.20
C ALA A 32 18.55 7.72 16.94
N LYS A 33 18.07 6.49 16.65
CA LYS A 33 18.44 5.76 15.43
C LYS A 33 18.02 6.47 14.15
N ALA A 34 16.85 7.13 14.15
CA ALA A 34 16.39 7.90 13.01
C ALA A 34 17.33 9.08 12.71
N LEU A 35 17.75 9.81 13.74
CA LEU A 35 18.71 10.91 13.60
C LEU A 35 20.08 10.44 13.12
N GLU A 36 20.59 9.30 13.62
CA GLU A 36 21.82 8.68 13.12
C GLU A 36 21.69 8.30 11.63
N GLY A 37 20.53 7.79 11.21
CA GLY A 37 20.24 7.49 9.82
C GLY A 37 20.26 8.73 8.92
N ILE A 38 19.65 9.82 9.39
CA ILE A 38 19.65 11.11 8.69
C ILE A 38 21.08 11.64 8.56
N ASP A 39 21.86 11.59 9.63
CA ASP A 39 23.25 12.07 9.65
C ASP A 39 24.13 11.27 8.64
N ARG A 40 23.93 9.96 8.53
CA ARG A 40 24.58 9.14 7.49
C ARG A 40 24.26 9.64 6.08
N VAL A 41 22.96 9.91 5.79
CA VAL A 41 22.53 10.42 4.48
C VAL A 41 23.22 11.75 4.17
N PHE A 42 23.28 12.68 5.14
CA PHE A 42 24.00 13.94 4.97
C PHE A 42 25.50 13.74 4.76
N SER A 43 26.10 12.76 5.42
CA SER A 43 27.53 12.48 5.31
C SER A 43 27.96 12.00 3.93
N HIS A 44 27.14 11.20 3.23
CA HIS A 44 27.46 10.73 1.87
C HIS A 44 26.78 11.51 0.75
N GLY A 45 25.78 12.35 1.06
CA GLY A 45 25.12 13.26 0.11
C GLY A 45 24.23 12.60 -0.96
N ARG A 46 23.97 11.30 -0.87
CA ARG A 46 23.11 10.57 -1.83
C ARG A 46 21.65 10.63 -1.35
N PHE A 47 21.02 11.78 -1.53
CA PHE A 47 19.65 12.05 -1.04
C PHE A 47 18.55 11.32 -1.83
N VAL A 48 18.82 10.90 -3.07
CA VAL A 48 17.88 10.16 -3.92
C VAL A 48 18.51 8.82 -4.30
N GLY A 49 17.76 7.73 -4.10
CA GLY A 49 18.22 6.37 -4.41
C GLY A 49 19.48 5.96 -3.63
N GLY A 50 19.65 6.47 -2.41
CA GLY A 50 20.76 6.15 -1.53
C GLY A 50 20.76 4.69 -1.03
N PRO A 51 21.83 4.24 -0.36
CA PRO A 51 21.92 2.87 0.16
C PRO A 51 20.82 2.53 1.17
N GLU A 52 20.29 3.51 1.89
CA GLU A 52 19.19 3.34 2.84
C GLU A 52 17.91 2.85 2.17
N ILE A 53 17.66 3.26 0.92
CA ILE A 53 16.52 2.78 0.13
C ILE A 53 16.66 1.28 -0.15
N ALA A 54 17.83 0.84 -0.61
CA ALA A 54 18.08 -0.58 -0.88
C ALA A 54 18.00 -1.43 0.40
N GLU A 55 18.53 -0.92 1.53
CA GLU A 55 18.42 -1.57 2.84
C GLU A 55 16.97 -1.68 3.29
N LEU A 56 16.16 -0.63 3.11
CA LEU A 56 14.73 -0.64 3.42
C LEU A 56 13.98 -1.67 2.57
N GLU A 57 14.19 -1.68 1.25
CA GLU A 57 13.55 -2.62 0.33
C GLU A 57 13.89 -4.07 0.68
N GLN A 58 15.13 -4.37 1.03
CA GLN A 58 15.53 -5.71 1.49
C GLN A 58 14.82 -6.12 2.79
N LYS A 59 14.73 -5.23 3.77
CA LYS A 59 14.02 -5.50 5.04
C LYS A 59 12.53 -5.68 4.83
N LEU A 60 11.90 -4.87 4.00
CA LEU A 60 10.48 -4.97 3.65
C LEU A 60 10.17 -6.30 2.95
N ALA A 61 11.01 -6.71 1.99
CA ALA A 61 10.90 -8.00 1.33
C ALA A 61 11.00 -9.15 2.36
N GLY A 62 11.90 -9.05 3.34
CA GLY A 62 12.02 -10.03 4.43
C GLY A 62 10.81 -10.08 5.35
N ILE A 63 10.17 -8.95 5.64
CA ILE A 63 8.96 -8.89 6.49
C ILE A 63 7.77 -9.55 5.80
N THR A 64 7.57 -9.29 4.52
CA THR A 64 6.42 -9.79 3.75
C THR A 64 6.65 -11.18 3.15
N GLY A 65 7.91 -11.62 3.03
CA GLY A 65 8.29 -12.82 2.29
C GLY A 65 8.22 -12.64 0.76
N ALA A 66 8.01 -11.44 0.25
CA ALA A 66 8.09 -11.14 -1.17
C ALA A 66 9.56 -11.16 -1.66
N ARG A 67 9.78 -11.53 -2.93
CA ARG A 67 11.13 -11.49 -3.51
C ARG A 67 11.65 -10.07 -3.73
N PHE A 68 10.75 -9.15 -4.03
CA PHE A 68 11.09 -7.76 -4.35
C PHE A 68 10.17 -6.79 -3.62
N ALA A 69 10.76 -5.70 -3.14
CA ALA A 69 10.07 -4.50 -2.69
C ALA A 69 10.60 -3.31 -3.50
N VAL A 70 9.73 -2.40 -3.90
CA VAL A 70 10.08 -1.15 -4.60
C VAL A 70 9.41 -0.01 -3.84
N THR A 71 10.20 0.84 -3.21
CA THR A 71 9.72 1.98 -2.41
C THR A 71 9.28 3.14 -3.30
N CYS A 72 8.35 3.95 -2.80
CA CYS A 72 7.81 5.12 -3.48
C CYS A 72 7.36 6.20 -2.49
N ALA A 73 6.78 7.29 -3.00
CA ALA A 73 6.46 8.49 -2.22
C ALA A 73 5.28 8.33 -1.25
N SER A 74 4.34 7.41 -1.50
CA SER A 74 3.17 7.17 -0.64
C SER A 74 2.48 5.84 -0.97
N GLY A 75 1.53 5.42 -0.12
CA GLY A 75 0.67 4.28 -0.43
C GLY A 75 -0.20 4.49 -1.68
N THR A 76 -0.70 5.71 -1.88
CA THR A 76 -1.44 6.07 -3.10
C THR A 76 -0.54 5.94 -4.34
N THR A 77 0.70 6.43 -4.27
CA THR A 77 1.69 6.24 -5.35
C THR A 77 2.01 4.76 -5.57
N ALA A 78 2.04 3.94 -4.51
CA ALA A 78 2.25 2.49 -4.64
C ALA A 78 1.12 1.84 -5.47
N LEU A 79 -0.14 2.17 -5.18
CA LEU A 79 -1.29 1.69 -5.96
C LEU A 79 -1.24 2.18 -7.41
N GLN A 80 -0.94 3.46 -7.65
CA GLN A 80 -0.77 4.01 -8.99
C GLN A 80 0.34 3.30 -9.76
N MET A 81 1.51 3.11 -9.16
CA MET A 81 2.64 2.40 -9.77
C MET A 81 2.29 0.94 -10.11
N ALA A 82 1.58 0.24 -9.23
CA ALA A 82 1.10 -1.11 -9.49
C ALA A 82 0.15 -1.15 -10.70
N MET A 83 -0.81 -0.23 -10.76
CA MET A 83 -1.75 -0.10 -11.88
C MET A 83 -1.03 0.29 -13.19
N MET A 84 -0.09 1.24 -13.13
CA MET A 84 0.73 1.63 -14.29
C MET A 84 1.56 0.46 -14.81
N ALA A 85 2.15 -0.35 -13.93
CA ALA A 85 2.93 -1.52 -14.30
C ALA A 85 2.07 -2.61 -14.96
N LEU A 86 0.77 -2.69 -14.65
CA LEU A 86 -0.22 -3.53 -15.30
C LEU A 86 -0.76 -2.92 -16.60
N GLY A 87 -0.36 -1.71 -16.95
CA GLY A 87 -0.80 -1.01 -18.16
C GLY A 87 -2.26 -0.54 -18.10
N ILE A 88 -2.77 -0.27 -16.92
CA ILE A 88 -4.14 0.24 -16.70
C ILE A 88 -4.24 1.68 -17.19
N GLY A 89 -5.31 2.01 -17.90
CA GLY A 89 -5.55 3.32 -18.47
C GLY A 89 -7.00 3.54 -18.94
N PRO A 90 -7.24 4.56 -19.78
CA PRO A 90 -8.58 4.90 -20.26
C PRO A 90 -9.29 3.73 -20.93
N GLY A 91 -10.52 3.48 -20.52
CA GLY A 91 -11.36 2.37 -21.03
C GLY A 91 -11.27 1.09 -20.21
N ASP A 92 -10.28 0.97 -19.32
CA ASP A 92 -10.16 -0.15 -18.39
C ASP A 92 -11.02 0.07 -17.14
N GLU A 93 -11.41 -1.03 -16.51
CA GLU A 93 -12.10 -1.05 -15.21
C GLU A 93 -11.19 -1.66 -14.14
N VAL A 94 -11.25 -1.08 -12.92
CA VAL A 94 -10.59 -1.61 -11.73
C VAL A 94 -11.63 -1.86 -10.65
N ILE A 95 -11.80 -3.11 -10.24
CA ILE A 95 -12.70 -3.45 -9.15
C ILE A 95 -12.05 -3.06 -7.82
N VAL A 96 -12.81 -2.36 -6.98
CA VAL A 96 -12.38 -1.91 -5.64
C VAL A 96 -13.51 -2.08 -4.63
N PRO A 97 -13.26 -2.33 -3.33
CA PRO A 97 -14.32 -2.36 -2.33
C PRO A 97 -14.92 -0.95 -2.15
N ASP A 98 -16.23 -0.86 -1.93
CA ASP A 98 -16.94 0.40 -1.69
C ASP A 98 -16.71 0.95 -0.27
N PHE A 99 -16.27 0.13 0.66
CA PHE A 99 -15.91 0.50 2.03
C PHE A 99 -14.41 0.41 2.26
N THR A 100 -13.69 1.50 1.95
CA THR A 100 -12.24 1.65 2.18
C THR A 100 -11.85 3.14 2.16
N PHE A 101 -10.55 3.42 2.32
CA PHE A 101 -10.02 4.75 2.00
C PHE A 101 -10.11 5.00 0.49
N ILE A 102 -10.18 6.28 0.09
CA ILE A 102 -10.40 6.66 -1.32
C ILE A 102 -9.28 6.23 -2.29
N ALA A 103 -8.05 6.00 -1.80
CA ALA A 103 -6.88 5.77 -2.65
C ALA A 103 -7.01 4.64 -3.69
N PRO A 104 -7.64 3.47 -3.41
CA PRO A 104 -7.86 2.45 -4.44
C PRO A 104 -8.66 2.96 -5.64
N ALA A 105 -9.76 3.65 -5.40
CA ALA A 105 -10.61 4.21 -6.46
C ALA A 105 -9.96 5.41 -7.15
N GLU A 106 -9.41 6.34 -6.37
CA GLU A 106 -8.71 7.53 -6.85
C GLU A 106 -7.52 7.17 -7.75
N SER A 107 -6.75 6.13 -7.41
CA SER A 107 -5.62 5.68 -8.22
C SER A 107 -6.04 5.22 -9.62
N ALA A 108 -7.17 4.53 -9.74
CA ALA A 108 -7.74 4.17 -11.04
C ALA A 108 -8.19 5.41 -11.82
N LEU A 109 -8.92 6.33 -11.17
CA LEU A 109 -9.41 7.56 -11.79
C LEU A 109 -8.29 8.44 -12.34
N VAL A 110 -7.19 8.60 -11.60
CA VAL A 110 -6.02 9.40 -12.04
C VAL A 110 -5.39 8.81 -13.30
N LEU A 111 -5.45 7.51 -13.49
CA LEU A 111 -4.96 6.83 -14.71
C LEU A 111 -6.00 6.83 -15.84
N GLY A 112 -7.18 7.39 -15.63
CA GLY A 112 -8.27 7.43 -16.61
C GLY A 112 -9.08 6.13 -16.68
N ALA A 113 -8.86 5.19 -15.79
CA ALA A 113 -9.66 3.98 -15.66
C ALA A 113 -10.91 4.22 -14.80
N GLU A 114 -11.90 3.35 -14.93
CA GLU A 114 -13.16 3.41 -14.21
C GLU A 114 -13.12 2.50 -12.96
N PRO A 115 -13.27 3.02 -11.72
CA PRO A 115 -13.41 2.17 -10.55
C PRO A 115 -14.82 1.54 -10.51
N VAL A 116 -14.86 0.21 -10.41
CA VAL A 116 -16.09 -0.55 -10.21
C VAL A 116 -16.19 -0.91 -8.74
N LEU A 117 -17.18 -0.33 -8.06
CA LEU A 117 -17.38 -0.54 -6.62
C LEU A 117 -18.09 -1.86 -6.36
N VAL A 118 -17.55 -2.68 -5.46
CA VAL A 118 -18.13 -3.94 -5.00
C VAL A 118 -18.37 -3.87 -3.51
N ASP A 119 -19.54 -4.35 -3.06
CA ASP A 119 -19.97 -4.33 -1.66
C ASP A 119 -18.99 -5.17 -0.79
N VAL A 120 -19.09 -4.97 0.51
CA VAL A 120 -18.24 -5.62 1.51
C VAL A 120 -19.05 -6.48 2.46
N LEU A 121 -18.42 -7.52 2.99
CA LEU A 121 -18.99 -8.35 4.04
C LEU A 121 -19.22 -7.52 5.30
N ARG A 122 -20.46 -7.34 5.73
CA ARG A 122 -20.85 -6.50 6.88
C ARG A 122 -20.04 -6.77 8.16
N PRO A 123 -19.75 -8.02 8.56
CA PRO A 123 -19.01 -8.27 9.80
C PRO A 123 -17.53 -7.83 9.74
N SER A 124 -16.90 -7.85 8.56
CA SER A 124 -15.46 -7.61 8.41
C SER A 124 -15.11 -6.29 7.71
N GLY A 125 -16.04 -5.75 6.89
CA GLY A 125 -15.75 -4.61 6.01
C GLY A 125 -14.78 -4.94 4.87
N LEU A 126 -14.57 -6.22 4.57
CA LEU A 126 -13.69 -6.68 3.49
C LEU A 126 -14.50 -6.98 2.24
N LEU A 127 -13.89 -6.81 1.06
CA LEU A 127 -14.49 -7.11 -0.24
C LEU A 127 -15.21 -8.45 -0.22
N ASP A 128 -16.47 -8.46 -0.66
CA ASP A 128 -17.31 -9.66 -0.74
C ASP A 128 -16.95 -10.48 -1.99
N PRO A 129 -16.39 -11.69 -1.86
CA PRO A 129 -16.04 -12.51 -3.00
C PRO A 129 -17.26 -13.01 -3.80
N ASP A 130 -18.43 -13.11 -3.19
CA ASP A 130 -19.65 -13.58 -3.87
C ASP A 130 -20.16 -12.52 -4.87
N GLU A 131 -19.96 -11.23 -4.57
CA GLU A 131 -20.29 -10.13 -5.47
C GLU A 131 -19.22 -9.88 -6.54
N LEU A 132 -17.97 -10.31 -6.30
CA LEU A 132 -16.83 -10.04 -7.16
C LEU A 132 -17.01 -10.58 -8.58
N GLU A 133 -17.50 -11.82 -8.72
CA GLU A 133 -17.62 -12.47 -10.03
C GLU A 133 -18.67 -11.78 -10.92
N THR A 134 -19.71 -11.23 -10.34
CA THR A 134 -20.76 -10.50 -11.05
C THR A 134 -20.31 -9.13 -11.53
N ALA A 135 -19.33 -8.54 -10.86
CA ALA A 135 -18.75 -7.25 -11.22
C ALA A 135 -17.71 -7.32 -12.34
N ILE A 136 -17.20 -8.52 -12.66
CA ILE A 136 -16.20 -8.70 -13.72
C ILE A 136 -16.84 -8.50 -15.11
N SER A 137 -16.21 -7.66 -15.90
CA SER A 137 -16.56 -7.42 -17.31
C SER A 137 -15.37 -7.67 -18.23
N SER A 138 -15.58 -7.54 -19.55
CA SER A 138 -14.49 -7.60 -20.53
C SER A 138 -13.49 -6.44 -20.43
N ARG A 139 -13.83 -5.38 -19.69
CA ARG A 139 -12.98 -4.21 -19.43
C ARG A 139 -12.22 -4.31 -18.11
N THR A 140 -12.55 -5.27 -17.25
CA THR A 140 -11.90 -5.43 -15.95
C THR A 140 -10.42 -5.80 -16.11
N LYS A 141 -9.53 -4.92 -15.67
CA LYS A 141 -8.09 -5.04 -15.84
C LYS A 141 -7.36 -5.41 -14.54
N ALA A 142 -7.92 -5.08 -13.39
CA ALA A 142 -7.39 -5.48 -12.10
C ALA A 142 -8.48 -5.50 -11.03
N ILE A 143 -8.19 -6.21 -9.93
CA ILE A 143 -8.97 -6.19 -8.69
C ILE A 143 -8.05 -5.67 -7.59
N VAL A 144 -8.49 -4.65 -6.86
CA VAL A 144 -7.82 -4.18 -5.63
C VAL A 144 -8.58 -4.72 -4.44
N ALA A 145 -7.95 -5.60 -3.67
CA ALA A 145 -8.49 -6.12 -2.41
C ALA A 145 -7.78 -5.46 -1.23
N VAL A 146 -8.56 -4.82 -0.35
CA VAL A 146 -8.03 -4.06 0.79
C VAL A 146 -8.08 -4.89 2.06
N SER A 147 -6.94 -5.05 2.73
CA SER A 147 -6.81 -5.69 4.04
C SER A 147 -7.07 -4.67 5.15
N LEU A 148 -8.37 -4.32 5.33
CA LEU A 148 -8.81 -3.21 6.16
C LEU A 148 -8.65 -3.53 7.66
N PHE A 149 -8.24 -2.54 8.46
CA PHE A 149 -8.08 -2.62 9.92
C PHE A 149 -7.15 -3.75 10.41
N GLY A 150 -6.23 -4.21 9.58
CA GLY A 150 -5.27 -5.26 9.92
C GLY A 150 -5.77 -6.68 9.63
N LEU A 151 -6.98 -6.85 9.12
CA LEU A 151 -7.53 -8.13 8.73
C LEU A 151 -7.31 -8.37 7.23
N PRO A 152 -6.53 -9.40 6.83
CA PRO A 152 -6.37 -9.76 5.43
C PRO A 152 -7.72 -10.12 4.77
N ALA A 153 -7.93 -9.65 3.54
CA ALA A 153 -9.08 -10.07 2.75
C ALA A 153 -9.01 -11.57 2.43
N ASN A 154 -10.10 -12.15 1.94
CA ASN A 154 -10.12 -13.57 1.55
C ASN A 154 -9.36 -13.78 0.22
N PHE A 155 -8.02 -13.64 0.28
CA PHE A 155 -7.17 -13.74 -0.91
C PHE A 155 -7.18 -15.12 -1.56
N GLU A 156 -7.48 -16.19 -0.84
CA GLU A 156 -7.63 -17.51 -1.43
C GLU A 156 -8.77 -17.50 -2.46
N THR A 157 -9.95 -17.09 -2.04
CA THR A 157 -11.12 -17.02 -2.92
C THR A 157 -10.98 -15.94 -3.99
N ILE A 158 -10.52 -14.74 -3.64
CA ILE A 158 -10.34 -13.62 -4.58
C ILE A 158 -9.34 -14.00 -5.69
N ASN A 159 -8.18 -14.54 -5.33
CA ASN A 159 -7.17 -14.97 -6.31
C ASN A 159 -7.70 -16.12 -7.20
N SER A 160 -8.49 -17.04 -6.64
CA SER A 160 -9.10 -18.13 -7.40
C SER A 160 -10.10 -17.61 -8.42
N ILE A 161 -10.96 -16.66 -8.04
CA ILE A 161 -11.90 -16.00 -8.97
C ILE A 161 -11.12 -15.26 -10.06
N ALA A 162 -10.19 -14.41 -9.69
CA ALA A 162 -9.40 -13.60 -10.61
C ALA A 162 -8.62 -14.46 -11.62
N ALA A 163 -8.05 -15.57 -11.16
CA ALA A 163 -7.30 -16.50 -12.01
C ALA A 163 -8.17 -17.14 -13.12
N ARG A 164 -9.45 -17.45 -12.83
CA ARG A 164 -10.39 -17.96 -13.85
C ARG A 164 -10.61 -16.98 -15.00
N HIS A 165 -10.48 -15.70 -14.73
CA HIS A 165 -10.67 -14.61 -15.69
C HIS A 165 -9.34 -14.03 -16.22
N GLY A 166 -8.18 -14.51 -15.73
CA GLY A 166 -6.87 -13.99 -16.10
C GLY A 166 -6.61 -12.55 -15.60
N ILE A 167 -7.28 -12.13 -14.53
CA ILE A 167 -7.22 -10.78 -13.97
C ILE A 167 -6.21 -10.74 -12.83
N PRO A 168 -5.24 -9.80 -12.82
CA PRO A 168 -4.31 -9.61 -11.71
C PRO A 168 -5.03 -9.03 -10.48
N VAL A 169 -4.55 -9.44 -9.29
CA VAL A 169 -5.00 -8.92 -7.99
C VAL A 169 -3.91 -8.06 -7.38
N ILE A 170 -4.28 -6.88 -6.90
CA ILE A 170 -3.47 -5.97 -6.11
C ILE A 170 -3.99 -6.04 -4.66
N GLU A 171 -3.12 -6.37 -3.71
CA GLU A 171 -3.40 -6.22 -2.29
C GLU A 171 -3.10 -4.79 -1.85
N ASP A 172 -4.05 -4.10 -1.24
CA ASP A 172 -3.77 -2.90 -0.44
C ASP A 172 -3.56 -3.31 1.02
N ALA A 173 -2.29 -3.37 1.41
CA ALA A 173 -1.80 -3.73 2.73
C ALA A 173 -1.47 -2.52 3.60
N ALA A 174 -1.98 -1.31 3.26
CA ALA A 174 -1.67 -0.08 3.98
C ALA A 174 -2.10 -0.09 5.46
N GLN A 175 -2.97 -1.02 5.87
CA GLN A 175 -3.40 -1.18 7.25
C GLN A 175 -3.04 -2.55 7.86
N SER A 176 -2.38 -3.43 7.11
CA SER A 176 -2.19 -4.83 7.49
C SER A 176 -0.79 -5.36 7.26
N LEU A 177 0.16 -4.52 6.88
CA LEU A 177 1.52 -4.93 6.53
C LEU A 177 2.09 -5.93 7.56
N GLY A 178 2.46 -7.13 7.09
CA GLY A 178 3.01 -8.19 7.92
C GLY A 178 2.01 -9.00 8.75
N ALA A 179 0.70 -8.69 8.67
CA ALA A 179 -0.33 -9.54 9.26
C ALA A 179 -0.26 -10.96 8.67
N GLY A 180 -0.47 -11.97 9.51
CA GLY A 180 -0.39 -13.38 9.09
C GLY A 180 -1.71 -13.85 8.47
N LEU A 181 -1.61 -14.61 7.37
CA LEU A 181 -2.67 -15.43 6.83
C LEU A 181 -2.04 -16.78 6.50
N GLU A 182 -2.28 -17.78 7.34
CA GLU A 182 -1.59 -19.08 7.31
C GLU A 182 -0.06 -18.89 7.38
N ASP A 183 0.70 -19.39 6.41
CA ASP A 183 2.16 -19.26 6.28
C ASP A 183 2.59 -18.01 5.49
N ARG A 184 1.64 -17.21 4.99
CA ARG A 184 1.87 -16.01 4.19
C ARG A 184 1.69 -14.73 4.99
N ARG A 185 2.23 -13.63 4.50
CA ARG A 185 2.16 -12.31 5.12
C ARG A 185 1.48 -11.30 4.21
N SER A 186 0.66 -10.43 4.81
CA SER A 186 0.10 -9.27 4.14
C SER A 186 1.22 -8.39 3.56
N GLY A 187 1.00 -7.90 2.35
CA GLY A 187 1.98 -7.36 1.43
C GLY A 187 2.45 -8.39 0.39
N ASN A 188 2.13 -9.69 0.57
CA ASN A 188 2.50 -10.77 -0.36
C ASN A 188 1.38 -11.82 -0.49
N LEU A 189 0.11 -11.39 -0.39
CA LEU A 189 -1.06 -12.27 -0.49
C LEU A 189 -1.64 -12.31 -1.91
N ALA A 190 -1.24 -11.37 -2.77
CA ALA A 190 -1.64 -11.27 -4.18
C ALA A 190 -0.42 -11.18 -5.10
N GLY A 191 -0.62 -11.01 -6.41
CA GLY A 191 0.45 -10.83 -7.40
C GLY A 191 1.26 -9.55 -7.18
N LEU A 192 0.60 -8.50 -6.72
CA LEU A 192 1.17 -7.23 -6.27
C LEU A 192 0.62 -6.89 -4.89
N GLY A 193 1.48 -6.41 -3.98
CA GLY A 193 1.07 -5.85 -2.70
C GLY A 193 1.50 -4.39 -2.61
N CYS A 194 0.65 -3.52 -2.07
CA CYS A 194 0.93 -2.10 -1.87
C CYS A 194 0.82 -1.75 -0.40
N THR A 195 1.71 -0.91 0.11
CA THR A 195 1.62 -0.43 1.49
C THR A 195 1.94 1.05 1.61
N SER A 196 1.59 1.62 2.76
CA SER A 196 1.82 3.03 3.11
C SER A 196 2.65 3.12 4.37
N PHE A 197 3.57 4.09 4.39
CA PHE A 197 4.34 4.48 5.58
C PHE A 197 3.86 5.82 6.14
N PHE A 198 2.63 6.25 5.82
CA PHE A 198 2.04 7.41 6.49
C PHE A 198 2.17 7.27 8.00
N PRO A 199 2.46 8.34 8.77
CA PRO A 199 2.86 8.23 10.18
C PRO A 199 1.97 7.37 11.08
N THR A 200 0.67 7.27 10.82
CA THR A 200 -0.28 6.47 11.63
C THR A 200 -0.47 5.03 11.13
N LYS A 201 0.29 4.60 10.13
CA LYS A 201 0.20 3.23 9.57
C LYS A 201 0.99 2.23 10.43
N VAL A 202 0.74 0.94 10.20
CA VAL A 202 1.38 -0.19 10.94
C VAL A 202 2.90 -0.03 11.00
N LEU A 203 3.52 0.36 9.88
CA LEU A 203 4.90 0.78 9.81
C LEU A 203 4.92 2.25 9.39
N GLY A 204 4.77 3.15 10.36
CA GLY A 204 4.74 4.60 10.11
C GLY A 204 6.13 5.18 9.90
N GLY A 205 6.25 6.09 8.95
CA GLY A 205 7.44 6.91 8.72
C GLY A 205 7.30 8.31 9.35
N ALA A 206 8.39 9.07 9.36
CA ALA A 206 8.38 10.48 9.79
C ALA A 206 7.95 11.42 8.64
N GLY A 207 6.98 10.99 7.84
CA GLY A 207 6.43 11.64 6.66
C GLY A 207 5.76 10.61 5.76
N ASP A 208 5.49 10.98 4.51
CA ASP A 208 4.92 10.06 3.54
C ASP A 208 5.95 9.05 3.03
N GLY A 209 5.44 7.91 2.60
CA GLY A 209 6.19 6.84 1.96
C GLY A 209 5.28 5.66 1.65
N GLY A 210 5.75 4.77 0.80
CA GLY A 210 5.07 3.54 0.45
C GLY A 210 5.99 2.54 -0.22
N ALA A 211 5.46 1.36 -0.51
CA ALA A 211 6.17 0.35 -1.28
C ALA A 211 5.20 -0.55 -2.04
N VAL A 212 5.68 -1.09 -3.15
CA VAL A 212 5.05 -2.18 -3.89
C VAL A 212 5.88 -3.44 -3.72
N PHE A 213 5.21 -4.57 -3.48
CA PHE A 213 5.79 -5.90 -3.32
C PHE A 213 5.39 -6.79 -4.49
N THR A 214 6.30 -7.65 -4.93
CA THR A 214 6.01 -8.66 -5.95
C THR A 214 7.03 -9.80 -5.91
N ASN A 215 6.65 -10.95 -6.47
CA ASN A 215 7.56 -12.08 -6.69
C ASN A 215 8.03 -12.15 -8.15
N ASP A 216 7.47 -11.32 -9.04
CA ASP A 216 7.80 -11.26 -10.46
C ASP A 216 8.92 -10.25 -10.70
N GLU A 217 10.04 -10.73 -11.27
CA GLU A 217 11.22 -9.92 -11.55
C GLU A 217 10.98 -8.90 -12.68
N VAL A 218 10.18 -9.25 -13.68
CA VAL A 218 9.82 -8.33 -14.78
C VAL A 218 8.96 -7.20 -14.24
N MET A 219 7.98 -7.53 -13.38
CA MET A 219 7.15 -6.53 -12.71
C MET A 219 7.98 -5.63 -11.79
N ALA A 220 8.91 -6.19 -11.02
CA ALA A 220 9.81 -5.40 -10.18
C ALA A 220 10.70 -4.45 -11.00
N GLY A 221 11.15 -4.88 -12.19
CA GLY A 221 11.86 -4.04 -13.14
C GLY A 221 11.00 -2.87 -13.61
N ALA A 222 9.78 -3.15 -14.06
CA ALA A 222 8.82 -2.13 -14.49
C ALA A 222 8.51 -1.10 -13.39
N LEU A 223 8.32 -1.55 -12.14
CA LEU A 223 8.08 -0.67 -10.99
C LEU A 223 9.29 0.25 -10.71
N ARG A 224 10.53 -0.25 -10.84
CA ARG A 224 11.73 0.58 -10.67
C ARG A 224 11.85 1.63 -11.77
N GLU A 225 11.54 1.28 -13.02
CA GLU A 225 11.51 2.22 -14.14
C GLU A 225 10.44 3.30 -13.89
N ILE A 226 9.20 2.92 -13.54
CA ILE A 226 8.11 3.85 -13.24
C ILE A 226 8.52 4.82 -12.13
N ARG A 227 9.12 4.32 -11.03
CA ARG A 227 9.61 5.15 -9.93
C ARG A 227 10.61 6.21 -10.37
N ASP A 228 11.40 5.93 -11.40
CA ASP A 228 12.46 6.80 -11.91
C ASP A 228 12.10 7.36 -13.31
N HIS A 229 10.93 7.98 -13.43
CA HIS A 229 10.46 8.64 -14.66
C HIS A 229 10.43 7.73 -15.90
N GLY A 230 10.20 6.45 -15.71
CA GLY A 230 10.16 5.46 -16.80
C GLY A 230 11.53 5.15 -17.41
N GLN A 231 12.62 5.48 -16.72
CA GLN A 231 13.97 5.26 -17.23
C GLN A 231 14.42 3.79 -17.11
N GLY A 232 14.78 3.16 -18.23
CA GLY A 232 15.55 1.91 -18.27
C GLY A 232 17.07 2.12 -18.28
N GLY A 233 17.53 3.37 -18.35
CA GLY A 233 18.90 3.84 -18.27
C GLY A 233 18.91 5.36 -18.32
N LYS A 234 20.02 6.00 -17.91
CA LYS A 234 20.11 7.46 -17.79
C LYS A 234 19.64 8.16 -19.07
N TYR A 235 18.58 8.96 -18.97
CA TYR A 235 17.95 9.72 -20.06
C TYR A 235 17.31 8.85 -21.16
N HIS A 236 17.10 7.54 -20.91
CA HIS A 236 16.42 6.65 -21.85
C HIS A 236 15.09 6.17 -21.25
N HIS A 237 14.01 6.82 -21.62
CA HIS A 237 12.65 6.57 -21.10
C HIS A 237 11.99 5.46 -21.93
N LEU A 238 11.58 4.37 -21.28
CA LEU A 238 10.94 3.20 -21.89
C LEU A 238 9.41 3.24 -21.73
N ARG A 239 8.92 3.96 -20.74
CA ARG A 239 7.50 4.10 -20.40
C ARG A 239 7.23 5.42 -19.68
N LEU A 240 5.98 5.71 -19.38
CA LEU A 240 5.64 6.78 -18.44
C LEU A 240 5.95 6.33 -17.01
N GLY A 241 6.34 7.30 -16.16
CA GLY A 241 6.64 7.08 -14.75
C GLY A 241 6.61 8.38 -13.94
#